data_a821867ddb9e1c1fbc388f292ca988b1
#
_entry.id   a821867ddb9e1c1fbc388f292ca988b1
#
_cell.length_a   1.000
_cell.length_b   1.000
_cell.length_c   1.000
_cell.angle_alpha   90.00
_cell.angle_beta   90.00
_cell.angle_gamma   90.00
#
_symmetry.space_group_name_H-M   'P 1'
#
loop_
_entity.id
_entity.type
_entity.pdbx_description
1 polymer ?
#
loop_
_entity_poly.entity_id
_entity_poly.type
_entity_poly.pdbx_seq_one_letter_code
_entity_poly.pdbx_strand_id
1 'polypeptide(L)'
;ENYYRYTEGVPQQDDFITTLKVLTKGSDFTYDRTAFAHEEPSLSNEIEFKRKKRILISNLGSLRFLKEYFFPFSSFTAFAIWSHKILRWMTGTFMILMMIGAALLAAPWNLYSVFLAAIAATGLTGLLGGWLNKKGVKIKLLLLFYYFYGTVLAFISGTIAFVTTRTSATWEPVRSKPGGGGN
;
A
#
# COMPACT_ATOMS: atom_id res chain seq x y z
N GLU A 1 14.85 -19.59 20.49
CA GLU A 1 14.61 -19.47 19.04
C GLU A 1 13.19 -18.98 18.79
N ASN A 2 13.05 -17.67 18.53
CA ASN A 2 11.76 -16.99 18.39
C ASN A 2 11.30 -16.88 16.93
N TYR A 3 11.73 -17.77 16.06
CA TYR A 3 11.40 -17.69 14.64
C TYR A 3 9.95 -18.11 14.35
N TYR A 4 9.24 -17.32 13.55
CA TYR A 4 7.91 -17.66 13.09
C TYR A 4 7.99 -18.55 11.85
N ARG A 5 7.28 -19.69 11.86
CA ARG A 5 7.17 -20.57 10.69
C ARG A 5 5.98 -20.13 9.83
N TYR A 6 6.24 -19.88 8.56
CA TYR A 6 5.23 -19.47 7.60
C TYR A 6 4.26 -20.61 7.27
N THR A 7 2.99 -20.25 7.07
CA THR A 7 1.98 -21.20 6.58
C THR A 7 2.01 -21.22 5.06
N GLU A 8 2.24 -22.39 4.48
CA GLU A 8 2.25 -22.57 3.03
C GLU A 8 0.91 -22.19 2.40
N GLY A 9 0.97 -21.62 1.19
CA GLY A 9 -0.21 -21.23 0.41
C GLY A 9 -0.96 -19.97 0.88
N VAL A 10 -0.51 -19.31 1.93
CA VAL A 10 -1.09 -18.03 2.40
C VAL A 10 -0.12 -16.89 2.13
N PRO A 11 -0.53 -15.82 1.42
CA PRO A 11 0.29 -14.62 1.27
C PRO A 11 0.62 -14.02 2.64
N GLN A 12 1.89 -13.89 2.96
CA GLN A 12 2.37 -13.33 4.22
C GLN A 12 3.51 -12.36 3.94
N GLN A 13 3.59 -11.31 4.75
CA GLN A 13 4.68 -10.34 4.69
C GLN A 13 5.68 -10.67 5.79
N ASP A 14 6.84 -11.16 5.39
CA ASP A 14 7.87 -11.74 6.28
C ASP A 14 8.33 -10.77 7.37
N ASP A 15 8.76 -9.59 6.98
CA ASP A 15 9.22 -8.55 7.90
C ASP A 15 8.11 -8.11 8.86
N PHE A 16 6.90 -7.94 8.37
CA PHE A 16 5.77 -7.48 9.17
C PHE A 16 5.33 -8.51 10.22
N ILE A 17 5.09 -9.76 9.80
CA ILE A 17 4.59 -10.78 10.71
C ILE A 17 5.65 -11.23 11.73
N THR A 18 6.92 -11.39 11.29
CA THR A 18 8.02 -11.80 12.16
C THR A 18 8.26 -10.76 13.24
N THR A 19 8.33 -9.48 12.87
CA THR A 19 8.48 -8.38 13.82
C THR A 19 7.41 -8.40 14.91
N LEU A 20 6.13 -8.49 14.49
CA LEU A 20 5.03 -8.47 15.46
C LEU A 20 4.98 -9.72 16.32
N LYS A 21 5.31 -10.90 15.79
CA LYS A 21 5.37 -12.15 16.58
C LYS A 21 6.53 -12.15 17.59
N VAL A 22 7.63 -11.49 17.29
CA VAL A 22 8.72 -11.31 18.27
C VAL A 22 8.25 -10.41 19.43
N LEU A 23 7.53 -9.33 19.14
CA LEU A 23 6.96 -8.45 20.18
C LEU A 23 5.94 -9.19 21.07
N THR A 24 5.09 -10.07 20.50
CA THR A 24 4.13 -10.85 21.31
C THR A 24 4.82 -11.83 22.29
N LYS A 25 6.07 -12.18 22.01
CA LYS A 25 6.88 -13.03 22.89
C LYS A 25 7.66 -12.25 23.96
N GLY A 26 7.41 -10.94 24.09
CA GLY A 26 8.06 -10.09 25.08
C GLY A 26 9.49 -9.69 24.75
N SER A 27 9.90 -9.84 23.50
CA SER A 27 11.22 -9.37 23.02
C SER A 27 11.07 -8.00 22.36
N ASP A 28 12.12 -7.18 22.42
CA ASP A 28 12.17 -5.85 21.84
C ASP A 28 12.98 -5.80 20.53
N PHE A 29 12.75 -4.76 19.76
CA PHE A 29 13.57 -4.43 18.59
C PHE A 29 14.43 -3.20 18.88
N THR A 30 15.69 -3.30 18.50
CA THR A 30 16.64 -2.18 18.59
C THR A 30 16.99 -1.71 17.18
N TYR A 31 16.99 -0.39 16.99
CA TYR A 31 17.46 0.21 15.75
C TYR A 31 18.98 0.36 15.78
N ASP A 32 19.66 -0.27 14.83
CA ASP A 32 21.10 -0.09 14.62
C ASP A 32 21.35 0.97 13.55
N ARG A 33 21.96 2.07 13.95
CA ARG A 33 22.28 3.21 13.06
C ARG A 33 23.40 2.89 12.07
N THR A 34 24.19 1.86 12.31
CA THR A 34 25.28 1.45 11.45
C THR A 34 24.87 0.49 10.36
N ALA A 35 23.70 -0.17 10.54
CA ALA A 35 23.13 -1.07 9.54
C ALA A 35 22.34 -0.28 8.50
N PHE A 36 22.80 -0.27 7.26
CA PHE A 36 22.10 0.35 6.14
C PHE A 36 22.08 -0.58 4.93
N ALA A 37 21.01 -0.48 4.16
CA ALA A 37 20.87 -1.18 2.90
C ALA A 37 20.62 -0.18 1.78
N HIS A 38 21.23 -0.40 0.63
CA HIS A 38 20.95 0.35 -0.59
C HIS A 38 19.89 -0.38 -1.41
N GLU A 39 18.80 0.28 -1.72
CA GLU A 39 17.77 -0.22 -2.61
C GLU A 39 17.64 0.74 -3.81
N GLU A 40 17.69 0.19 -5.01
CA GLU A 40 17.44 1.00 -6.20
C GLU A 40 15.97 1.36 -6.31
N PRO A 41 15.63 2.63 -6.63
CA PRO A 41 14.25 3.03 -6.82
C PRO A 41 13.61 2.29 -8.00
N SER A 42 12.31 2.02 -7.90
CA SER A 42 11.57 1.37 -8.98
C SER A 42 11.68 2.15 -10.28
N LEU A 43 12.08 1.48 -11.36
CA LEU A 43 12.33 2.08 -12.67
C LEU A 43 11.05 2.58 -13.37
N SER A 44 9.86 2.11 -12.97
CA SER A 44 8.60 2.50 -13.56
C SER A 44 7.43 2.49 -12.57
N ASN A 45 6.42 3.33 -12.84
CA ASN A 45 5.18 3.38 -12.06
C ASN A 45 4.39 2.07 -12.12
N GLU A 46 4.49 1.32 -13.20
CA GLU A 46 3.82 0.03 -13.34
C GLU A 46 4.42 -1.00 -12.39
N ILE A 47 5.74 -1.03 -12.26
CA ILE A 47 6.45 -1.90 -11.30
C ILE A 47 6.03 -1.51 -9.87
N GLU A 48 6.00 -0.21 -9.57
CA GLU A 48 5.62 0.28 -8.25
C GLU A 48 4.15 -0.03 -7.91
N PHE A 49 3.24 0.08 -8.88
CA PHE A 49 1.84 -0.31 -8.72
C PHE A 49 1.71 -1.82 -8.38
N LYS A 50 2.37 -2.68 -9.14
CA LYS A 50 2.39 -4.14 -8.91
C LYS A 50 3.00 -4.47 -7.54
N ARG A 51 4.07 -3.79 -7.16
CA ARG A 51 4.73 -3.92 -5.85
C ARG A 51 3.77 -3.56 -4.71
N LYS A 52 3.11 -2.39 -4.76
CA LYS A 52 2.15 -1.95 -3.72
C LYS A 52 0.96 -2.88 -3.60
N LYS A 53 0.38 -3.31 -4.73
CA LYS A 53 -0.71 -4.28 -4.75
C LYS A 53 -0.30 -5.59 -4.06
N ARG A 54 0.86 -6.15 -4.39
CA ARG A 54 1.40 -7.37 -3.78
C ARG A 54 1.63 -7.20 -2.29
N ILE A 55 2.30 -6.13 -1.87
CA ILE A 55 2.56 -5.83 -0.45
C ILE A 55 1.25 -5.77 0.33
N LEU A 56 0.21 -5.13 -0.22
CA LEU A 56 -1.09 -5.08 0.43
C LEU A 56 -1.71 -6.45 0.61
N ILE A 57 -1.71 -7.29 -0.43
CA ILE A 57 -2.25 -8.66 -0.37
C ILE A 57 -1.53 -9.47 0.72
N SER A 58 -0.21 -9.42 0.76
CA SER A 58 0.61 -10.11 1.76
C SER A 58 0.35 -9.58 3.18
N ASN A 59 0.23 -8.27 3.35
CA ASN A 59 -0.09 -7.66 4.64
C ASN A 59 -1.48 -8.05 5.15
N LEU A 60 -2.50 -8.04 4.29
CA LEU A 60 -3.85 -8.48 4.64
C LEU A 60 -3.87 -9.98 5.00
N GLY A 61 -3.10 -10.79 4.29
CA GLY A 61 -2.90 -12.20 4.62
C GLY A 61 -2.28 -12.38 6.01
N SER A 62 -1.29 -11.56 6.34
CA SER A 62 -0.58 -11.60 7.63
C SER A 62 -1.47 -11.26 8.83
N LEU A 63 -2.49 -10.40 8.66
CA LEU A 63 -3.41 -10.04 9.76
C LEU A 63 -4.13 -11.23 10.38
N ARG A 64 -4.34 -12.31 9.63
CA ARG A 64 -4.98 -13.54 10.15
C ARG A 64 -4.17 -14.20 11.27
N PHE A 65 -2.87 -13.96 11.30
CA PHE A 65 -1.92 -14.53 12.28
C PHE A 65 -1.59 -13.60 13.43
N LEU A 66 -2.20 -12.40 13.44
CA LEU A 66 -1.93 -11.32 14.38
C LEU A 66 -3.17 -10.98 15.22
N LYS A 67 -3.83 -12.04 15.74
CA LYS A 67 -5.08 -11.90 16.53
C LYS A 67 -4.93 -11.02 17.76
N GLU A 68 -3.73 -10.99 18.34
CA GLU A 68 -3.37 -10.20 19.52
C GLU A 68 -3.50 -8.68 19.27
N TYR A 69 -3.41 -8.27 17.99
CA TYR A 69 -3.49 -6.87 17.56
C TYR A 69 -4.80 -6.54 16.85
N PHE A 70 -5.80 -7.43 16.94
CA PHE A 70 -7.06 -7.24 16.21
C PHE A 70 -7.85 -6.02 16.70
N PHE A 71 -7.82 -5.75 18.00
CA PHE A 71 -8.47 -4.57 18.55
C PHE A 71 -7.49 -3.40 18.67
N PRO A 72 -7.82 -2.20 18.09
CA PRO A 72 -6.89 -1.07 18.05
C PRO A 72 -6.49 -0.52 19.43
N PHE A 73 -7.30 -0.77 20.45
CA PHE A 73 -7.06 -0.25 21.81
C PHE A 73 -6.55 -1.31 22.79
N SER A 74 -6.20 -2.50 22.32
CA SER A 74 -5.68 -3.59 23.18
C SER A 74 -4.25 -3.32 23.68
N SER A 75 -3.46 -2.57 22.91
CA SER A 75 -2.10 -2.16 23.25
C SER A 75 -1.65 -0.98 22.41
N PHE A 76 -0.57 -0.29 22.83
CA PHE A 76 0.03 0.78 22.03
C PHE A 76 0.49 0.27 20.65
N THR A 77 1.04 -0.94 20.58
CA THR A 77 1.43 -1.58 19.31
C THR A 77 0.22 -1.82 18.40
N ALA A 78 -0.91 -2.30 18.94
CA ALA A 78 -2.13 -2.46 18.19
C ALA A 78 -2.62 -1.12 17.63
N PHE A 79 -2.67 -0.07 18.45
CA PHE A 79 -3.04 1.26 18.03
C PHE A 79 -2.12 1.79 16.90
N ALA A 80 -0.80 1.61 17.03
CA ALA A 80 0.16 2.00 16.01
C ALA A 80 -0.06 1.24 14.68
N ILE A 81 -0.32 -0.07 14.73
CA ILE A 81 -0.64 -0.88 13.53
C ILE A 81 -1.91 -0.36 12.85
N TRP A 82 -2.97 -0.12 13.61
CA TRP A 82 -4.22 0.39 13.06
C TRP A 82 -4.06 1.77 12.44
N SER A 83 -3.48 2.72 13.15
CA SER A 83 -3.34 4.11 12.70
C SER A 83 -2.36 4.25 11.52
N HIS A 84 -1.22 3.57 11.54
CA HIS A 84 -0.17 3.77 10.55
C HIS A 84 -0.20 2.79 9.38
N LYS A 85 -0.82 1.62 9.53
CA LYS A 85 -0.88 0.60 8.48
C LYS A 85 -2.31 0.34 8.00
N ILE A 86 -3.21 -0.15 8.87
CA ILE A 86 -4.54 -0.61 8.45
C ILE A 86 -5.36 0.54 7.85
N LEU A 87 -5.47 1.68 8.53
CA LEU A 87 -6.20 2.84 7.98
C LEU A 87 -5.61 3.33 6.66
N ARG A 88 -4.29 3.30 6.51
CA ARG A 88 -3.63 3.64 5.24
C ARG A 88 -3.98 2.64 4.13
N TRP A 89 -4.06 1.34 4.41
CA TRP A 89 -4.46 0.35 3.41
C TRP A 89 -5.92 0.50 3.00
N MET A 90 -6.78 0.96 3.92
CA MET A 90 -8.20 1.23 3.67
C MET A 90 -8.48 2.58 2.98
N THR A 91 -7.46 3.40 2.72
CA THR A 91 -7.64 4.74 2.11
C THR A 91 -8.49 4.69 0.84
N GLY A 92 -8.25 3.71 -0.04
CA GLY A 92 -9.04 3.55 -1.26
C GLY A 92 -10.50 3.24 -0.99
N THR A 93 -10.79 2.38 -0.02
CA THR A 93 -12.16 2.02 0.39
C THR A 93 -12.88 3.23 0.98
N PHE A 94 -12.22 3.96 1.90
CA PHE A 94 -12.79 5.17 2.48
C PHE A 94 -13.05 6.26 1.43
N MET A 95 -12.14 6.41 0.47
CA MET A 95 -12.32 7.37 -0.62
C MET A 95 -13.55 7.03 -1.47
N ILE A 96 -13.78 5.75 -1.79
CA ILE A 96 -14.99 5.30 -2.51
C ILE A 96 -16.24 5.58 -1.69
N LEU A 97 -16.27 5.21 -0.41
CA LEU A 97 -17.42 5.44 0.48
C LEU A 97 -17.73 6.93 0.61
N MET A 98 -16.70 7.76 0.75
CA MET A 98 -16.84 9.21 0.84
C MET A 98 -17.37 9.81 -0.47
N MET A 99 -16.92 9.32 -1.62
CA MET A 99 -17.45 9.74 -2.93
C MET A 99 -18.91 9.33 -3.12
N ILE A 100 -19.29 8.12 -2.72
CA ILE A 100 -20.68 7.65 -2.78
C ILE A 100 -21.55 8.51 -1.87
N GLY A 101 -21.15 8.73 -0.61
CA GLY A 101 -21.89 9.59 0.32
C GLY A 101 -22.03 11.01 -0.19
N ALA A 102 -20.96 11.59 -0.73
CA ALA A 102 -21.01 12.92 -1.32
C ALA A 102 -21.93 12.98 -2.56
N ALA A 103 -21.93 11.95 -3.40
CA ALA A 103 -22.80 11.88 -4.57
C ALA A 103 -24.30 11.81 -4.20
N LEU A 104 -24.63 11.07 -3.13
CA LEU A 104 -26.01 10.97 -2.62
C LEU A 104 -26.53 12.29 -2.04
N LEU A 105 -25.63 13.11 -1.49
CA LEU A 105 -25.94 14.40 -0.85
C LEU A 105 -25.66 15.60 -1.79
N ALA A 106 -25.19 15.35 -3.00
CA ALA A 106 -24.89 16.40 -3.96
C ALA A 106 -26.14 17.15 -4.40
N ALA A 107 -26.08 18.46 -4.38
CA ALA A 107 -27.08 19.38 -4.92
C ALA A 107 -26.36 20.58 -5.56
N PRO A 108 -26.98 21.35 -6.45
CA PRO A 108 -26.34 22.51 -7.05
C PRO A 108 -25.74 23.44 -5.99
N TRP A 109 -24.43 23.73 -6.11
CA TRP A 109 -23.69 24.67 -5.28
C TRP A 109 -23.57 24.32 -3.78
N ASN A 110 -23.74 23.03 -3.40
CA ASN A 110 -23.48 22.62 -2.03
C ASN A 110 -22.03 22.12 -1.85
N LEU A 111 -21.61 21.94 -0.59
CA LEU A 111 -20.26 21.48 -0.22
C LEU A 111 -19.91 20.13 -0.87
N TYR A 112 -20.86 19.22 -0.99
CA TYR A 112 -20.64 17.88 -1.55
C TYR A 112 -20.37 17.90 -3.05
N SER A 113 -21.06 18.75 -3.81
CA SER A 113 -20.78 18.93 -5.23
C SER A 113 -19.42 19.60 -5.49
N VAL A 114 -19.04 20.59 -4.67
CA VAL A 114 -17.69 21.20 -4.72
C VAL A 114 -16.61 20.17 -4.39
N PHE A 115 -16.82 19.32 -3.40
CA PHE A 115 -15.91 18.24 -3.04
C PHE A 115 -15.72 17.24 -4.19
N LEU A 116 -16.82 16.78 -4.82
CA LEU A 116 -16.75 15.88 -5.97
C LEU A 116 -16.02 16.52 -7.16
N ALA A 117 -16.28 17.79 -7.43
CA ALA A 117 -15.58 18.55 -8.47
C ALA A 117 -14.07 18.65 -8.18
N ALA A 118 -13.69 18.87 -6.92
CA ALA A 118 -12.28 18.91 -6.52
C ALA A 118 -11.58 17.55 -6.70
N ILE A 119 -12.24 16.43 -6.34
CA ILE A 119 -11.71 15.08 -6.60
C ILE A 119 -11.56 14.84 -8.11
N ALA A 120 -12.56 15.20 -8.91
CA ALA A 120 -12.48 15.04 -10.35
C ALA A 120 -11.35 15.89 -10.96
N ALA A 121 -11.22 17.15 -10.55
CA ALA A 121 -10.15 18.03 -11.00
C ALA A 121 -8.76 17.50 -10.65
N THR A 122 -8.54 17.06 -9.41
CA THR A 122 -7.25 16.47 -9.00
C THR A 122 -6.99 15.13 -9.70
N GLY A 123 -8.02 14.33 -9.97
CA GLY A 123 -7.92 13.10 -10.77
C GLY A 123 -7.47 13.38 -12.22
N LEU A 124 -8.11 14.36 -12.88
CA LEU A 124 -7.72 14.83 -14.23
C LEU A 124 -6.29 15.37 -14.24
N THR A 125 -5.92 16.14 -13.21
CA THR A 125 -4.55 16.64 -13.01
C THR A 125 -3.55 15.48 -12.92
N GLY A 126 -3.89 14.41 -12.21
CA GLY A 126 -3.06 13.20 -12.12
C GLY A 126 -2.92 12.48 -13.46
N LEU A 127 -4.03 12.33 -14.22
CA LEU A 127 -3.98 11.72 -15.55
C LEU A 127 -3.10 12.53 -16.53
N LEU A 128 -3.24 13.85 -16.52
CA LEU A 128 -2.39 14.75 -17.30
C LEU A 128 -0.92 14.60 -16.90
N GLY A 129 -0.63 14.50 -15.61
CA GLY A 129 0.73 14.26 -15.08
C GLY A 129 1.33 12.95 -15.59
N GLY A 130 0.55 11.87 -15.58
CA GLY A 130 0.98 10.59 -16.12
C GLY A 130 1.25 10.62 -17.63
N TRP A 131 0.40 11.30 -18.38
CA TRP A 131 0.55 11.48 -19.82
C TRP A 131 1.80 12.32 -20.18
N LEU A 132 2.02 13.45 -19.50
CA LEU A 132 3.20 14.29 -19.69
C LEU A 132 4.49 13.56 -19.30
N ASN A 133 4.47 12.79 -18.22
CA ASN A 133 5.62 12.00 -17.78
C ASN A 133 6.04 10.97 -18.84
N LYS A 134 5.09 10.33 -19.54
CA LYS A 134 5.38 9.45 -20.68
C LYS A 134 6.06 10.18 -21.85
N LYS A 135 5.83 11.48 -22.00
CA LYS A 135 6.50 12.34 -22.98
C LYS A 135 7.82 12.95 -22.50
N GLY A 136 8.29 12.56 -21.31
CA GLY A 136 9.53 13.07 -20.73
C GLY A 136 9.39 14.38 -19.95
N VAL A 137 8.20 14.99 -19.89
CA VAL A 137 7.92 16.24 -19.18
C VAL A 137 7.54 15.93 -17.73
N LYS A 138 8.39 16.32 -16.77
CA LYS A 138 8.21 16.02 -15.34
C LYS A 138 7.82 17.27 -14.55
N ILE A 139 6.52 17.46 -14.30
CA ILE A 139 5.99 18.54 -13.45
C ILE A 139 5.66 17.94 -12.09
N LYS A 140 6.39 18.33 -11.04
CA LYS A 140 6.31 17.72 -9.70
C LYS A 140 4.89 17.68 -9.13
N LEU A 141 4.12 18.77 -9.25
CA LEU A 141 2.75 18.84 -8.72
C LEU A 141 1.81 17.86 -9.43
N LEU A 142 1.89 17.77 -10.75
CA LEU A 142 1.07 16.82 -11.54
C LEU A 142 1.45 15.37 -11.21
N LEU A 143 2.73 15.10 -11.03
CA LEU A 143 3.23 13.78 -10.66
C LEU A 143 2.79 13.39 -9.23
N LEU A 144 2.67 14.35 -8.31
CA LEU A 144 2.14 14.08 -6.96
C LEU A 144 0.74 13.47 -7.03
N PHE A 145 -0.18 14.07 -7.78
CA PHE A 145 -1.53 13.53 -7.96
C PHE A 145 -1.51 12.20 -8.72
N TYR A 146 -0.67 12.05 -9.74
CA TYR A 146 -0.52 10.81 -10.47
C TYR A 146 -0.10 9.64 -9.56
N TYR A 147 0.91 9.84 -8.72
CA TYR A 147 1.38 8.83 -7.76
C TYR A 147 0.38 8.57 -6.64
N PHE A 148 -0.32 9.60 -6.18
CA PHE A 148 -1.37 9.47 -5.17
C PHE A 148 -2.50 8.56 -5.67
N TYR A 149 -3.11 8.89 -6.80
CA TYR A 149 -4.18 8.08 -7.38
C TYR A 149 -3.71 6.68 -7.79
N GLY A 150 -2.51 6.55 -8.31
CA GLY A 150 -1.88 5.26 -8.58
C GLY A 150 -1.76 4.38 -7.34
N THR A 151 -1.41 4.97 -6.19
CA THR A 151 -1.36 4.26 -4.91
C THR A 151 -2.74 3.85 -4.42
N VAL A 152 -3.73 4.75 -4.50
CA VAL A 152 -5.13 4.45 -4.14
C VAL A 152 -5.67 3.30 -4.98
N LEU A 153 -5.47 3.34 -6.29
CA LEU A 153 -5.89 2.27 -7.21
C LEU A 153 -5.17 0.94 -6.93
N ALA A 154 -3.88 0.98 -6.56
CA ALA A 154 -3.15 -0.22 -6.17
C ALA A 154 -3.75 -0.85 -4.91
N PHE A 155 -4.16 -0.04 -3.93
CA PHE A 155 -4.79 -0.53 -2.71
C PHE A 155 -6.20 -1.07 -2.97
N ILE A 156 -7.03 -0.39 -3.75
CA ILE A 156 -8.35 -0.91 -4.15
C ILE A 156 -8.18 -2.25 -4.87
N SER A 157 -7.33 -2.29 -5.90
CA SER A 157 -7.04 -3.49 -6.68
C SER A 157 -6.49 -4.65 -5.84
N GLY A 158 -5.63 -4.33 -4.85
CA GLY A 158 -5.09 -5.30 -3.91
C GLY A 158 -6.15 -5.86 -2.97
N THR A 159 -7.03 -5.01 -2.44
CA THR A 159 -8.15 -5.42 -1.58
C THR A 159 -9.12 -6.32 -2.34
N ILE A 160 -9.52 -5.92 -3.55
CA ILE A 160 -10.39 -6.73 -4.40
C ILE A 160 -9.74 -8.09 -4.68
N ALA A 161 -8.48 -8.11 -5.09
CA ALA A 161 -7.77 -9.34 -5.37
C ALA A 161 -7.67 -10.24 -4.13
N PHE A 162 -7.45 -9.68 -2.96
CA PHE A 162 -7.39 -10.45 -1.71
C PHE A 162 -8.73 -11.11 -1.36
N VAL A 163 -9.85 -10.44 -1.62
CA VAL A 163 -11.19 -10.97 -1.32
C VAL A 163 -11.66 -11.98 -2.38
N THR A 164 -11.35 -11.72 -3.66
CA THR A 164 -11.89 -12.51 -4.80
C THR A 164 -11.03 -13.68 -5.20
N THR A 165 -9.70 -13.58 -5.01
CA THR A 165 -8.76 -14.59 -5.49
C THR A 165 -8.12 -15.28 -4.28
N ARG A 166 -8.18 -16.62 -4.22
CA ARG A 166 -7.31 -17.41 -3.35
C ARG A 166 -5.89 -17.36 -3.94
N THR A 167 -5.20 -16.24 -3.74
CA THR A 167 -3.85 -16.06 -4.28
C THR A 167 -2.89 -16.96 -3.54
N SER A 168 -2.29 -17.91 -4.25
CA SER A 168 -1.04 -18.55 -3.82
C SER A 168 0.05 -17.47 -3.78
N ALA A 169 0.80 -17.44 -2.70
CA ALA A 169 1.91 -16.50 -2.51
C ALA A 169 3.16 -16.94 -3.30
N THR A 170 3.04 -17.07 -4.61
CA THR A 170 4.20 -17.28 -5.46
C THR A 170 4.88 -15.92 -5.69
N TRP A 171 6.01 -15.75 -5.03
CA TRP A 171 6.88 -14.60 -5.24
C TRP A 171 7.73 -14.83 -6.49
N GLU A 172 7.47 -14.08 -7.56
CA GLU A 172 8.41 -13.96 -8.67
C GLU A 172 9.25 -12.68 -8.44
N PRO A 173 10.56 -12.83 -8.19
CA PRO A 173 11.43 -11.67 -8.10
C PRO A 173 11.44 -10.97 -9.47
N VAL A 174 11.11 -9.69 -9.51
CA VAL A 174 11.39 -8.85 -10.67
C VAL A 174 12.91 -8.67 -10.71
N ARG A 175 13.61 -9.60 -11.33
CA ARG A 175 15.03 -9.45 -11.57
C ARG A 175 15.21 -8.31 -12.55
N SER A 176 15.82 -7.21 -12.10
CA SER A 176 16.52 -6.33 -13.02
C SER A 176 17.50 -7.21 -13.79
N LYS A 177 17.49 -7.15 -15.13
CA LYS A 177 18.52 -7.84 -15.93
C LYS A 177 19.88 -7.44 -15.37
N PRO A 178 20.79 -8.39 -15.07
CA PRO A 178 22.13 -8.02 -14.69
C PRO A 178 22.67 -7.15 -15.83
N GLY A 179 23.06 -5.93 -15.50
CA GLY A 179 23.76 -5.07 -16.43
C GLY A 179 24.92 -5.86 -16.99
N GLY A 180 24.96 -6.03 -18.30
CA GLY A 180 26.06 -6.68 -18.96
C GLY A 180 27.35 -5.96 -18.58
N GLY A 181 28.20 -6.65 -17.81
CA GLY A 181 29.56 -6.26 -17.64
C GLY A 181 30.20 -6.24 -19.03
N GLY A 182 30.35 -5.04 -19.59
CA GLY A 182 31.22 -4.80 -20.73
C GLY A 182 32.64 -4.69 -20.23
N ASN A 183 33.49 -5.42 -20.87
CA ASN A 183 34.96 -5.43 -20.79
C ASN A 183 35.60 -4.06 -20.66
#